data_57be1e09c03d94e2c0391e469db66f13
#
_entry.id   57be1e09c03d94e2c0391e469db66f13
#
_cell.length_a   1.000
_cell.length_b   1.000
_cell.length_c   1.000
_cell.angle_alpha   90.00
_cell.angle_beta   90.00
_cell.angle_gamma   90.00
#
_symmetry.space_group_name_H-M   'P 1'
#
loop_
_entity.id
_entity.type
_entity.pdbx_description
1 polymer ?
#
loop_
_entity_poly.entity_id
_entity_poly.type
_entity_poly.pdbx_seq_one_letter_code
_entity_poly.pdbx_strand_id
1 'polypeptide(L)'
;GLGDVYKRQNLDNSYEVVIRAFDGSLYSSNYDFIVNITNDESDDGSNNSSAVCSDQSESTSYCTIDWDNLEREFYAVFPESHSLDQSYPLLISLHGGDDYADANMQYTGFTQINDENNFVLIFPQGTVAAGKGSTGWYSGGDCSNIEVCDLSFIERLIDYSIEELAIDPSRVYVSGFSNGAFMAYTTACFLSNKVAAVAPVSGSLSPEDYESCDPQRPMPVIHMHGLNDTSIPVQGGDYVTPLQLVSNYWSSFNSCSENIVVDGEDSNGDGYSWYSEISTSCQDGVSINFTYLENFDHIWPASDSDKGGGADIDGATFIWEFLSLYDTSGLIN
;
A
#
# COMPACT_ATOMS: atom_id res chain seq x y z
N GLY A 1 33.69 14.15 6.80
CA GLY A 1 32.25 13.97 6.82
C GLY A 1 31.57 15.10 6.06
N LEU A 2 30.57 14.82 5.26
CA LEU A 2 29.72 15.83 4.61
C LEU A 2 28.90 16.51 5.71
N GLY A 3 29.05 17.82 5.86
CA GLY A 3 28.21 18.63 6.75
C GLY A 3 26.96 19.10 6.01
N ASP A 4 26.04 19.69 6.75
CA ASP A 4 24.67 20.03 6.39
C ASP A 4 24.42 20.42 4.92
N VAL A 5 23.46 19.75 4.28
CA VAL A 5 22.97 20.07 2.93
C VAL A 5 21.68 20.87 3.08
N TYR A 6 21.66 22.10 2.62
CA TYR A 6 20.44 22.91 2.56
C TYR A 6 19.89 22.91 1.14
N LYS A 7 18.61 22.55 0.98
CA LYS A 7 17.88 22.60 -0.28
C LYS A 7 16.92 23.79 -0.25
N ARG A 8 17.02 24.68 -1.20
CA ARG A 8 16.09 25.82 -1.38
C ARG A 8 15.54 25.79 -2.78
N GLN A 9 14.22 25.76 -2.91
CA GLN A 9 13.55 25.84 -4.20
C GLN A 9 13.27 27.32 -4.54
N ASN A 10 13.64 27.74 -5.75
CA ASN A 10 13.34 29.06 -6.28
C ASN A 10 12.01 29.08 -7.05
N LEU A 11 11.43 30.27 -7.27
CA LEU A 11 10.14 30.44 -7.96
C LEU A 11 10.16 30.03 -9.46
N ASP A 12 11.33 29.73 -10.00
CA ASP A 12 11.54 29.30 -11.40
C ASP A 12 11.83 27.80 -11.53
N ASN A 13 11.50 27.01 -10.52
CA ASN A 13 11.81 25.58 -10.42
C ASN A 13 13.32 25.23 -10.47
N SER A 14 14.21 26.19 -10.21
CA SER A 14 15.62 25.90 -10.00
C SER A 14 15.90 25.61 -8.53
N TYR A 15 16.87 24.74 -8.26
CA TYR A 15 17.29 24.38 -6.90
C TYR A 15 18.69 24.91 -6.64
N GLU A 16 18.84 25.66 -5.56
CA GLU A 16 20.14 26.02 -5.02
C GLU A 16 20.54 24.98 -3.96
N VAL A 17 21.55 24.18 -4.26
CA VAL A 17 22.12 23.20 -3.32
C VAL A 17 23.43 23.74 -2.81
N VAL A 18 23.49 24.08 -1.53
CA VAL A 18 24.72 24.48 -0.87
C VAL A 18 25.34 23.26 -0.18
N ILE A 19 26.46 22.78 -0.70
CA ILE A 19 27.23 21.69 -0.10
C ILE A 19 28.37 22.30 0.69
N ARG A 20 28.36 22.10 2.01
CA ARG A 20 29.51 22.47 2.88
C ARG A 20 30.40 21.25 3.07
N ALA A 21 31.63 21.34 2.63
CA ALA A 21 32.65 20.35 2.94
C ALA A 21 33.33 20.71 4.27
N PHE A 22 33.35 19.76 5.21
CA PHE A 22 33.98 19.89 6.50
C PHE A 22 35.18 18.95 6.58
N ASP A 23 36.39 19.52 6.78
CA ASP A 23 37.65 18.75 6.88
C ASP A 23 38.02 18.32 8.31
N GLY A 24 37.13 18.59 9.27
CA GLY A 24 37.37 18.24 10.69
C GLY A 24 38.16 19.29 11.48
N SER A 25 38.53 20.44 10.92
CA SER A 25 39.16 21.53 11.65
C SER A 25 38.18 22.68 11.89
N LEU A 26 38.22 23.26 13.10
CA LEU A 26 37.32 24.36 13.53
C LEU A 26 37.52 25.68 12.75
N TYR A 27 38.47 25.75 11.79
CA TYR A 27 38.85 26.96 11.08
C TYR A 27 39.06 26.78 9.58
N SER A 28 38.50 25.75 8.95
CA SER A 28 38.55 25.65 7.50
C SER A 28 37.58 26.65 6.86
N SER A 29 38.04 27.36 5.84
CA SER A 29 37.19 28.22 5.03
C SER A 29 36.07 27.38 4.40
N ASN A 30 34.83 27.74 4.69
CA ASN A 30 33.64 27.14 4.06
C ASN A 30 33.73 27.37 2.55
N TYR A 31 33.76 26.28 1.78
CA TYR A 31 33.55 26.34 0.34
C TYR A 31 32.06 26.07 0.09
N ASP A 32 31.34 27.13 -0.25
CA ASP A 32 29.96 27.02 -0.69
C ASP A 32 30.00 26.72 -2.20
N PHE A 33 29.60 25.51 -2.58
CA PHE A 33 29.35 25.17 -3.97
C PHE A 33 27.87 25.40 -4.27
N ILE A 34 27.60 26.38 -5.12
CA ILE A 34 26.26 26.60 -5.65
C ILE A 34 26.15 25.72 -6.92
N VAL A 35 25.38 24.65 -6.83
CA VAL A 35 24.98 23.86 -7.99
C VAL A 35 23.62 24.39 -8.44
N ASN A 36 23.60 25.19 -9.47
CA ASN A 36 22.36 25.54 -10.14
C ASN A 36 21.93 24.34 -11.01
N ILE A 37 20.97 23.59 -10.53
CA ILE A 37 20.27 22.60 -11.34
C ILE A 37 19.18 23.38 -12.08
N THR A 38 19.47 23.81 -13.31
CA THR A 38 18.42 24.25 -14.22
C THR A 38 17.76 22.99 -14.77
N ASN A 39 16.44 22.86 -14.61
CA ASN A 39 15.69 21.94 -15.46
C ASN A 39 15.95 22.37 -16.91
N ASP A 40 16.67 21.56 -17.67
CA ASP A 40 16.68 21.68 -19.11
C ASP A 40 15.25 21.27 -19.54
N GLU A 41 14.48 22.19 -20.11
CA GLU A 41 13.11 21.92 -20.58
C GLU A 41 13.03 20.86 -21.70
N SER A 42 14.17 20.24 -22.04
CA SER A 42 14.28 19.13 -22.98
C SER A 42 14.22 17.74 -22.30
N ASP A 43 14.31 17.68 -20.98
CA ASP A 43 14.04 16.48 -20.18
C ASP A 43 13.09 16.91 -19.06
N ASP A 44 11.83 17.13 -19.42
CA ASP A 44 10.79 17.11 -18.41
C ASP A 44 10.75 15.68 -17.90
N GLY A 45 11.38 15.45 -16.77
CA GLY A 45 11.42 14.17 -16.08
C GLY A 45 10.04 13.65 -15.65
N SER A 46 9.01 13.95 -16.43
CA SER A 46 7.83 13.13 -16.54
C SER A 46 8.25 11.88 -17.32
N ASN A 47 8.70 10.86 -16.64
CA ASN A 47 8.58 9.47 -17.06
C ASN A 47 7.07 9.18 -17.24
N ASN A 48 6.43 9.93 -18.14
CA ASN A 48 5.05 9.77 -18.55
C ASN A 48 5.00 8.64 -19.58
N SER A 49 5.65 7.49 -19.26
CA SER A 49 5.53 6.31 -20.08
C SER A 49 4.09 5.82 -19.92
N SER A 50 3.34 5.93 -21.02
CA SER A 50 2.03 5.31 -21.14
C SER A 50 2.19 3.81 -21.00
N ALA A 51 1.31 3.14 -20.27
CA ALA A 51 1.33 1.68 -20.23
C ALA A 51 0.93 1.10 -21.60
N VAL A 52 1.53 -0.02 -21.95
CA VAL A 52 1.15 -0.82 -23.12
C VAL A 52 0.32 -1.99 -22.62
N CYS A 53 -0.95 -2.04 -23.01
CA CYS A 53 -1.90 -3.04 -22.54
C CYS A 53 -2.33 -3.99 -23.66
N SER A 54 -2.60 -5.24 -23.29
CA SER A 54 -3.20 -6.27 -24.13
C SER A 54 -4.38 -6.90 -23.37
N ASP A 55 -5.54 -6.99 -24.02
CA ASP A 55 -6.73 -7.57 -23.43
C ASP A 55 -6.55 -9.09 -23.23
N GLN A 56 -6.83 -9.54 -22.02
CA GLN A 56 -6.85 -10.96 -21.66
C GLN A 56 -8.30 -11.51 -21.69
N SER A 57 -9.27 -10.62 -21.43
CA SER A 57 -10.71 -10.86 -21.53
C SER A 57 -11.43 -9.53 -21.78
N GLU A 58 -12.77 -9.54 -21.82
CA GLU A 58 -13.59 -8.32 -21.95
C GLU A 58 -13.39 -7.34 -20.77
N SER A 59 -13.04 -7.85 -19.60
CA SER A 59 -12.88 -7.06 -18.37
C SER A 59 -11.45 -7.02 -17.82
N THR A 60 -10.49 -7.72 -18.41
CA THR A 60 -9.12 -7.84 -17.88
C THR A 60 -8.09 -7.52 -18.94
N SER A 61 -7.19 -6.61 -18.64
CA SER A 61 -6.03 -6.29 -19.45
C SER A 61 -4.72 -6.60 -18.70
N TYR A 62 -3.74 -7.14 -19.42
CA TYR A 62 -2.36 -7.23 -18.96
C TYR A 62 -1.58 -6.06 -19.53
N CYS A 63 -0.87 -5.34 -18.66
CA CYS A 63 -0.20 -4.11 -19.01
C CYS A 63 1.28 -4.13 -18.60
N THR A 64 2.12 -3.47 -19.38
CA THR A 64 3.49 -3.14 -19.01
C THR A 64 3.69 -1.63 -19.02
N ILE A 65 4.53 -1.14 -18.12
CA ILE A 65 4.90 0.26 -18.00
C ILE A 65 6.39 0.38 -17.66
N ASP A 66 7.10 1.23 -18.40
CA ASP A 66 8.50 1.51 -18.08
C ASP A 66 8.57 2.43 -16.86
N TRP A 67 9.23 1.98 -15.80
CA TRP A 67 9.45 2.74 -14.58
C TRP A 67 10.81 2.45 -13.96
N ASP A 68 11.57 3.47 -13.65
CA ASP A 68 12.90 3.40 -13.03
C ASP A 68 13.88 2.46 -13.78
N ASN A 69 13.89 2.58 -15.12
CA ASN A 69 14.66 1.74 -16.06
C ASN A 69 14.30 0.23 -16.05
N LEU A 70 13.14 -0.11 -15.51
CA LEU A 70 12.59 -1.45 -15.53
C LEU A 70 11.25 -1.47 -16.26
N GLU A 71 11.00 -2.52 -17.03
CA GLU A 71 9.65 -2.83 -17.48
C GLU A 71 8.90 -3.47 -16.29
N ARG A 72 7.84 -2.80 -15.82
CA ARG A 72 6.99 -3.25 -14.72
C ARG A 72 5.65 -3.73 -15.28
N GLU A 73 5.09 -4.74 -14.67
CA GLU A 73 3.90 -5.45 -15.15
C GLU A 73 2.75 -5.31 -14.17
N PHE A 74 1.51 -5.31 -14.68
CA PHE A 74 0.31 -5.37 -13.88
C PHE A 74 -0.90 -5.88 -14.65
N TYR A 75 -1.88 -6.44 -13.95
CA TYR A 75 -3.21 -6.68 -14.48
C TYR A 75 -4.14 -5.55 -14.04
N ALA A 76 -4.99 -5.09 -14.97
CA ALA A 76 -6.10 -4.18 -14.70
C ALA A 76 -7.41 -4.92 -14.95
N VAL A 77 -8.33 -4.90 -13.96
CA VAL A 77 -9.64 -5.53 -14.06
C VAL A 77 -10.71 -4.46 -13.88
N PHE A 78 -11.61 -4.39 -14.83
CA PHE A 78 -12.64 -3.37 -14.93
C PHE A 78 -14.02 -3.95 -14.62
N PRO A 79 -14.93 -3.20 -13.96
CA PRO A 79 -16.34 -3.59 -13.91
C PRO A 79 -16.97 -3.54 -15.32
N GLU A 80 -18.00 -4.35 -15.58
CA GLU A 80 -18.68 -4.39 -16.89
C GLU A 80 -19.20 -3.00 -17.33
N SER A 81 -19.57 -2.17 -16.36
CA SER A 81 -20.06 -0.80 -16.60
C SER A 81 -18.95 0.23 -16.86
N HIS A 82 -17.67 -0.16 -16.89
CA HIS A 82 -16.55 0.77 -17.00
C HIS A 82 -16.64 1.65 -18.24
N SER A 83 -16.46 2.96 -18.04
CA SER A 83 -16.49 3.98 -19.08
C SER A 83 -15.61 5.14 -18.67
N LEU A 84 -14.89 5.74 -19.61
CA LEU A 84 -14.05 6.92 -19.34
C LEU A 84 -14.87 8.20 -19.04
N ASP A 85 -16.19 8.16 -19.19
CA ASP A 85 -17.10 9.27 -18.85
C ASP A 85 -17.55 9.26 -17.37
N GLN A 86 -17.12 8.26 -16.60
CA GLN A 86 -17.46 8.09 -15.18
C GLN A 86 -16.17 8.03 -14.34
N SER A 87 -16.30 8.11 -13.02
CA SER A 87 -15.17 8.05 -12.11
C SER A 87 -15.35 6.90 -11.11
N TYR A 88 -14.33 6.08 -10.94
CA TYR A 88 -14.39 4.82 -10.19
C TYR A 88 -13.41 4.82 -9.02
N PRO A 89 -13.73 4.14 -7.91
CA PRO A 89 -12.72 3.79 -6.91
C PRO A 89 -11.68 2.85 -7.52
N LEU A 90 -10.45 2.93 -7.02
CA LEU A 90 -9.35 2.02 -7.35
C LEU A 90 -8.99 1.18 -6.13
N LEU A 91 -8.83 -0.12 -6.31
CA LEU A 91 -8.17 -1.00 -5.34
C LEU A 91 -6.92 -1.62 -5.98
N ILE A 92 -5.76 -1.34 -5.40
CA ILE A 92 -4.49 -1.99 -5.75
C ILE A 92 -4.30 -3.15 -4.78
N SER A 93 -4.14 -4.37 -5.30
CA SER A 93 -3.92 -5.59 -4.51
C SER A 93 -2.52 -6.14 -4.72
N LEU A 94 -1.74 -6.20 -3.66
CA LEU A 94 -0.32 -6.55 -3.66
C LEU A 94 -0.12 -8.00 -3.21
N HIS A 95 0.54 -8.81 -4.06
CA HIS A 95 0.82 -10.22 -3.77
C HIS A 95 1.86 -10.41 -2.65
N GLY A 96 1.95 -11.63 -2.11
CA GLY A 96 2.94 -12.01 -1.13
C GLY A 96 4.36 -12.18 -1.68
N GLY A 97 5.33 -12.44 -0.81
CA GLY A 97 6.67 -12.84 -1.24
C GLY A 97 6.64 -14.20 -1.95
N ASP A 98 7.50 -14.39 -2.95
CA ASP A 98 7.55 -15.59 -3.80
C ASP A 98 6.24 -15.88 -4.57
N ASP A 99 5.39 -14.87 -4.75
CA ASP A 99 4.09 -14.97 -5.38
C ASP A 99 4.01 -14.08 -6.65
N TYR A 100 2.88 -14.14 -7.35
CA TYR A 100 2.66 -13.47 -8.63
C TYR A 100 1.33 -12.73 -8.66
N ALA A 101 1.25 -11.70 -9.52
CA ALA A 101 0.07 -10.86 -9.69
C ALA A 101 -1.16 -11.67 -10.14
N ASP A 102 -1.00 -12.63 -11.04
CA ASP A 102 -2.08 -13.50 -11.54
C ASP A 102 -2.60 -14.46 -10.46
N ALA A 103 -1.71 -14.97 -9.60
CA ALA A 103 -2.12 -15.78 -8.45
C ALA A 103 -2.90 -14.94 -7.43
N ASN A 104 -2.40 -13.73 -7.10
CA ASN A 104 -3.10 -12.79 -6.22
C ASN A 104 -4.51 -12.45 -6.75
N MET A 105 -4.64 -12.21 -8.04
CA MET A 105 -5.93 -11.98 -8.70
C MET A 105 -6.89 -13.17 -8.53
N GLN A 106 -6.37 -14.41 -8.49
CA GLN A 106 -7.19 -15.61 -8.37
C GLN A 106 -7.65 -15.89 -6.94
N TYR A 107 -6.75 -15.74 -5.92
CA TYR A 107 -7.09 -16.18 -4.57
C TYR A 107 -7.75 -15.09 -3.70
N THR A 108 -7.58 -13.81 -4.01
CA THR A 108 -8.10 -12.74 -3.14
C THR A 108 -9.61 -12.59 -3.14
N GLY A 109 -10.28 -12.97 -4.22
CA GLY A 109 -11.73 -12.84 -4.33
C GLY A 109 -12.22 -11.45 -4.79
N PHE A 110 -11.32 -10.47 -4.92
CA PHE A 110 -11.73 -9.12 -5.32
C PHE A 110 -12.38 -9.06 -6.71
N THR A 111 -11.95 -9.91 -7.65
CA THR A 111 -12.52 -10.00 -8.99
C THR A 111 -13.95 -10.54 -9.02
N GLN A 112 -14.42 -11.17 -7.95
CA GLN A 112 -15.79 -11.65 -7.84
C GLN A 112 -16.78 -10.56 -7.38
N ILE A 113 -16.24 -9.50 -6.76
CA ILE A 113 -17.06 -8.44 -6.16
C ILE A 113 -16.90 -7.08 -6.86
N ASN A 114 -15.91 -6.91 -7.76
CA ASN A 114 -15.62 -5.60 -8.35
C ASN A 114 -16.74 -5.10 -9.27
N ASP A 115 -17.43 -5.99 -9.96
CA ASP A 115 -18.51 -5.62 -10.87
C ASP A 115 -19.73 -5.08 -10.10
N GLU A 116 -20.21 -5.82 -9.09
CA GLU A 116 -21.34 -5.40 -8.25
C GLU A 116 -21.07 -4.10 -7.48
N ASN A 117 -19.81 -3.88 -7.08
CA ASN A 117 -19.37 -2.72 -6.30
C ASN A 117 -18.78 -1.60 -7.15
N ASN A 118 -18.67 -1.81 -8.45
CA ASN A 118 -18.31 -0.81 -9.45
C ASN A 118 -16.96 -0.10 -9.16
N PHE A 119 -15.88 -0.88 -8.95
CA PHE A 119 -14.53 -0.39 -8.76
C PHE A 119 -13.53 -1.06 -9.71
N VAL A 120 -12.44 -0.36 -10.02
CA VAL A 120 -11.33 -0.87 -10.82
C VAL A 120 -10.30 -1.54 -9.91
N LEU A 121 -9.74 -2.66 -10.38
CA LEU A 121 -8.68 -3.40 -9.71
C LEU A 121 -7.37 -3.28 -10.47
N ILE A 122 -6.26 -3.14 -9.72
CA ILE A 122 -4.91 -3.33 -10.24
C ILE A 122 -4.19 -4.37 -9.39
N PHE A 123 -3.61 -5.37 -10.06
CA PHE A 123 -2.74 -6.38 -9.48
C PHE A 123 -1.34 -6.21 -10.08
N PRO A 124 -0.46 -5.42 -9.44
CA PRO A 124 0.88 -5.22 -9.96
C PRO A 124 1.80 -6.39 -9.61
N GLN A 125 2.84 -6.59 -10.44
CA GLN A 125 3.88 -7.58 -10.22
C GLN A 125 5.07 -6.96 -9.48
N GLY A 126 5.41 -7.51 -8.34
CA GLY A 126 6.64 -7.22 -7.61
C GLY A 126 7.87 -7.75 -8.34
N THR A 127 9.01 -7.10 -8.15
CA THR A 127 10.26 -7.48 -8.81
C THR A 127 10.96 -8.64 -8.11
N VAL A 128 11.89 -9.26 -8.83
CA VAL A 128 12.87 -10.17 -8.22
C VAL A 128 13.96 -9.31 -7.57
N ALA A 129 13.93 -9.21 -6.25
CA ALA A 129 14.95 -8.47 -5.51
C ALA A 129 16.35 -9.03 -5.81
N ALA A 130 17.31 -8.15 -6.12
CA ALA A 130 18.66 -8.53 -6.41
C ALA A 130 19.27 -9.42 -5.31
N GLY A 131 19.63 -10.65 -5.67
CA GLY A 131 20.25 -11.64 -4.77
C GLY A 131 19.30 -12.50 -3.96
N LYS A 132 17.97 -12.32 -4.06
CA LYS A 132 16.98 -13.17 -3.33
C LYS A 132 16.39 -14.27 -4.24
N GLY A 133 16.38 -14.09 -5.57
CA GLY A 133 15.85 -15.08 -6.52
C GLY A 133 14.33 -15.28 -6.43
N SER A 134 13.63 -14.44 -5.69
CA SER A 134 12.20 -14.52 -5.46
C SER A 134 11.52 -13.18 -5.71
N THR A 135 10.28 -13.21 -6.19
CA THR A 135 9.45 -12.02 -6.40
C THR A 135 8.97 -11.43 -5.07
N GLY A 136 8.75 -10.13 -5.04
CA GLY A 136 8.23 -9.46 -3.85
C GLY A 136 8.34 -7.95 -3.94
N TRP A 137 8.05 -7.29 -2.82
CA TRP A 137 8.05 -5.85 -2.65
C TRP A 137 9.18 -5.41 -1.72
N TYR A 138 9.86 -4.37 -2.09
CA TYR A 138 10.68 -3.62 -1.15
C TYR A 138 9.77 -2.67 -0.36
N SER A 139 9.40 -3.10 0.82
CA SER A 139 8.47 -2.39 1.72
C SER A 139 9.18 -1.40 2.63
N GLY A 140 10.07 -0.58 2.10
CA GLY A 140 10.74 0.49 2.84
C GLY A 140 10.37 1.86 2.28
N GLY A 141 10.15 2.84 3.18
CA GLY A 141 9.86 4.22 2.77
C GLY A 141 11.08 4.97 2.23
N ASP A 142 12.30 4.55 2.60
CA ASP A 142 13.55 5.15 2.12
C ASP A 142 14.08 4.43 0.87
N CYS A 143 13.82 5.03 -0.28
CA CYS A 143 14.30 4.56 -1.58
C CYS A 143 15.73 5.04 -1.95
N SER A 144 16.41 5.77 -1.10
CA SER A 144 17.64 6.49 -1.48
C SER A 144 18.86 5.61 -1.79
N ASN A 145 18.86 4.36 -1.32
CA ASN A 145 20.01 3.44 -1.44
C ASN A 145 19.65 2.09 -2.04
N ILE A 146 18.52 1.98 -2.72
CA ILE A 146 18.05 0.73 -3.32
C ILE A 146 17.94 0.85 -4.84
N GLU A 147 18.16 -0.28 -5.51
CA GLU A 147 18.11 -0.36 -6.97
C GLU A 147 16.67 -0.25 -7.52
N VAL A 148 15.68 -0.68 -6.74
CA VAL A 148 14.27 -0.68 -7.13
C VAL A 148 13.42 -0.11 -6.01
N CYS A 149 12.76 1.01 -6.26
CA CYS A 149 11.82 1.63 -5.32
C CYS A 149 10.38 1.23 -5.66
N ASP A 150 9.83 0.23 -4.96
CA ASP A 150 8.46 -0.20 -5.20
C ASP A 150 7.42 0.84 -4.73
N LEU A 151 7.75 1.67 -3.74
CA LEU A 151 6.86 2.75 -3.30
C LEU A 151 6.60 3.76 -4.44
N SER A 152 7.66 4.17 -5.16
CA SER A 152 7.53 5.07 -6.31
C SER A 152 6.80 4.41 -7.49
N PHE A 153 6.94 3.10 -7.65
CA PHE A 153 6.19 2.36 -8.66
C PHE A 153 4.69 2.33 -8.32
N ILE A 154 4.31 2.07 -7.07
CA ILE A 154 2.90 2.12 -6.64
C ILE A 154 2.35 3.54 -6.82
N GLU A 155 3.12 4.57 -6.47
CA GLU A 155 2.74 5.96 -6.71
C GLU A 155 2.49 6.22 -8.19
N ARG A 156 3.37 5.76 -9.08
CA ARG A 156 3.19 5.88 -10.53
C ARG A 156 1.94 5.15 -11.04
N LEU A 157 1.65 3.96 -10.51
CA LEU A 157 0.43 3.22 -10.87
C LEU A 157 -0.84 3.97 -10.46
N ILE A 158 -0.83 4.63 -9.30
CA ILE A 158 -1.94 5.49 -8.87
C ILE A 158 -2.12 6.64 -9.85
N ASP A 159 -1.04 7.37 -10.18
CA ASP A 159 -1.10 8.50 -11.10
C ASP A 159 -1.57 8.07 -12.51
N TYR A 160 -1.00 7.00 -13.05
CA TYR A 160 -1.42 6.41 -14.32
C TYR A 160 -2.92 6.06 -14.31
N SER A 161 -3.40 5.45 -13.23
CA SER A 161 -4.80 5.03 -13.13
C SER A 161 -5.76 6.23 -13.12
N ILE A 162 -5.38 7.29 -12.41
CA ILE A 162 -6.14 8.54 -12.38
C ILE A 162 -6.16 9.19 -13.77
N GLU A 163 -5.02 9.23 -14.45
CA GLU A 163 -4.85 9.86 -15.77
C GLU A 163 -5.59 9.10 -16.87
N GLU A 164 -5.55 7.75 -16.88
CA GLU A 164 -5.91 6.94 -18.04
C GLU A 164 -7.12 6.01 -17.82
N LEU A 165 -7.44 5.66 -16.55
CA LEU A 165 -8.46 4.65 -16.25
C LEU A 165 -9.71 5.22 -15.57
N ALA A 166 -9.90 6.53 -15.62
CA ALA A 166 -11.05 7.24 -15.03
C ALA A 166 -11.23 6.97 -13.52
N ILE A 167 -10.13 6.99 -12.76
CA ILE A 167 -10.17 6.79 -11.31
C ILE A 167 -10.51 8.09 -10.59
N ASP A 168 -11.31 7.97 -9.52
CA ASP A 168 -11.54 9.02 -8.56
C ASP A 168 -10.29 9.18 -7.66
N PRO A 169 -9.54 10.29 -7.76
CA PRO A 169 -8.31 10.47 -7.00
C PRO A 169 -8.52 10.52 -5.49
N SER A 170 -9.76 10.70 -5.02
CA SER A 170 -10.08 10.67 -3.61
C SER A 170 -10.36 9.26 -3.07
N ARG A 171 -10.56 8.26 -3.94
CA ARG A 171 -10.97 6.89 -3.58
C ARG A 171 -10.00 5.84 -4.11
N VAL A 172 -8.74 5.94 -3.71
CA VAL A 172 -7.68 4.98 -4.02
C VAL A 172 -7.38 4.17 -2.76
N TYR A 173 -7.43 2.85 -2.88
CA TYR A 173 -7.21 1.92 -1.78
C TYR A 173 -6.07 0.96 -2.10
N VAL A 174 -5.37 0.50 -1.06
CA VAL A 174 -4.30 -0.50 -1.20
C VAL A 174 -4.53 -1.64 -0.23
N SER A 175 -4.61 -2.85 -0.76
CA SER A 175 -4.60 -4.09 0.01
C SER A 175 -3.35 -4.90 -0.33
N GLY A 176 -2.97 -5.82 0.53
CA GLY A 176 -1.87 -6.72 0.24
C GLY A 176 -1.78 -7.88 1.22
N PHE A 177 -1.18 -8.97 0.76
CA PHE A 177 -0.98 -10.18 1.55
C PHE A 177 0.49 -10.36 1.93
N SER A 178 0.80 -10.78 3.16
CA SER A 178 2.15 -11.10 3.59
C SER A 178 3.15 -9.95 3.30
N ASN A 179 4.14 -10.14 2.46
CA ASN A 179 5.05 -9.09 2.00
C ASN A 179 4.31 -7.90 1.34
N GLY A 180 3.23 -8.16 0.58
CA GLY A 180 2.35 -7.12 0.06
C GLY A 180 1.62 -6.33 1.15
N ALA A 181 1.35 -6.93 2.31
CA ALA A 181 0.76 -6.23 3.44
C ALA A 181 1.74 -5.24 4.09
N PHE A 182 3.03 -5.59 4.17
CA PHE A 182 4.08 -4.62 4.57
C PHE A 182 4.08 -3.43 3.61
N MET A 183 4.03 -3.69 2.29
CA MET A 183 3.98 -2.64 1.29
C MET A 183 2.70 -1.80 1.37
N ALA A 184 1.54 -2.39 1.70
CA ALA A 184 0.31 -1.65 1.93
C ALA A 184 0.43 -0.70 3.14
N TYR A 185 1.08 -1.12 4.22
CA TYR A 185 1.40 -0.22 5.33
C TYR A 185 2.40 0.88 4.94
N THR A 186 3.42 0.55 4.13
CA THR A 186 4.36 1.55 3.61
C THR A 186 3.63 2.63 2.80
N THR A 187 2.64 2.25 1.98
CA THR A 187 1.81 3.26 1.27
C THR A 187 0.98 4.12 2.22
N ALA A 188 0.45 3.54 3.30
CA ALA A 188 -0.27 4.30 4.32
C ALA A 188 0.62 5.32 5.03
N CYS A 189 1.89 4.97 5.29
CA CYS A 189 2.85 5.86 5.93
C CYS A 189 3.33 7.00 5.03
N PHE A 190 3.61 6.71 3.75
CA PHE A 190 4.36 7.64 2.89
C PHE A 190 3.57 8.17 1.69
N LEU A 191 2.42 7.56 1.32
CA LEU A 191 1.52 8.02 0.26
C LEU A 191 0.12 8.36 0.78
N SER A 192 0.01 8.71 2.05
CA SER A 192 -1.28 9.01 2.70
C SER A 192 -2.07 10.15 2.04
N ASN A 193 -1.43 11.02 1.27
CA ASN A 193 -2.07 12.06 0.49
C ASN A 193 -2.78 11.54 -0.79
N LYS A 194 -2.43 10.33 -1.23
CA LYS A 194 -3.00 9.68 -2.45
C LYS A 194 -3.86 8.46 -2.12
N VAL A 195 -3.62 7.80 -0.98
CA VAL A 195 -4.31 6.55 -0.59
C VAL A 195 -5.37 6.86 0.46
N ALA A 196 -6.64 6.54 0.19
CA ALA A 196 -7.77 6.83 1.07
C ALA A 196 -7.85 5.90 2.29
N ALA A 197 -7.58 4.61 2.11
CA ALA A 197 -7.54 3.60 3.17
C ALA A 197 -6.69 2.40 2.76
N VAL A 198 -6.26 1.59 3.73
CA VAL A 198 -5.44 0.40 3.47
C VAL A 198 -6.00 -0.85 4.16
N ALA A 199 -5.74 -2.00 3.53
CA ALA A 199 -6.18 -3.31 4.01
C ALA A 199 -5.05 -4.35 3.98
N PRO A 200 -4.07 -4.28 4.89
CA PRO A 200 -3.03 -5.29 5.02
C PRO A 200 -3.56 -6.60 5.61
N VAL A 201 -3.16 -7.73 5.03
CA VAL A 201 -3.55 -9.09 5.45
C VAL A 201 -2.31 -9.92 5.73
N SER A 202 -2.23 -10.54 6.91
CA SER A 202 -1.12 -11.41 7.35
C SER A 202 0.26 -10.78 7.16
N GLY A 203 0.38 -9.50 7.52
CA GLY A 203 1.63 -8.73 7.49
C GLY A 203 1.74 -7.80 8.68
N SER A 204 2.69 -6.88 8.65
CA SER A 204 2.88 -5.86 9.67
C SER A 204 3.66 -4.67 9.10
N LEU A 205 4.01 -3.69 9.92
CA LEU A 205 5.07 -2.73 9.63
C LEU A 205 6.45 -3.35 9.92
N SER A 206 7.43 -3.07 9.08
CA SER A 206 8.82 -3.30 9.47
C SER A 206 9.17 -2.41 10.67
N PRO A 207 10.14 -2.77 11.52
CA PRO A 207 10.57 -1.88 12.60
C PRO A 207 11.08 -0.53 12.07
N GLU A 208 11.71 -0.51 10.90
CA GLU A 208 12.22 0.70 10.25
C GLU A 208 11.07 1.63 9.79
N ASP A 209 10.08 1.08 9.10
CA ASP A 209 8.90 1.85 8.68
C ASP A 209 8.07 2.29 9.90
N TYR A 210 7.98 1.47 10.95
CA TYR A 210 7.29 1.85 12.18
C TYR A 210 7.91 3.09 12.84
N GLU A 211 9.24 3.19 12.84
CA GLU A 211 9.97 4.34 13.41
C GLU A 211 9.88 5.59 12.52
N SER A 212 9.79 5.42 11.20
CA SER A 212 9.81 6.51 10.21
C SER A 212 8.45 6.87 9.61
N CYS A 213 7.38 6.15 9.98
CA CYS A 213 6.02 6.37 9.47
C CYS A 213 5.52 7.79 9.79
N ASP A 214 5.21 8.57 8.75
CA ASP A 214 4.78 9.96 8.88
C ASP A 214 3.59 10.29 7.96
N PRO A 215 2.40 9.75 8.24
CA PRO A 215 1.20 10.03 7.44
C PRO A 215 0.80 11.51 7.56
N GLN A 216 0.29 12.08 6.49
CA GLN A 216 -0.09 13.50 6.43
C GLN A 216 -1.55 13.76 6.84
N ARG A 217 -2.33 12.70 7.05
CA ARG A 217 -3.74 12.76 7.45
C ARG A 217 -4.16 11.49 8.19
N PRO A 218 -5.28 11.50 8.95
CA PRO A 218 -5.85 10.29 9.53
C PRO A 218 -6.06 9.21 8.46
N MET A 219 -5.62 7.98 8.75
CA MET A 219 -5.61 6.87 7.81
C MET A 219 -6.54 5.75 8.33
N PRO A 220 -7.63 5.44 7.61
CA PRO A 220 -8.42 4.26 7.89
C PRO A 220 -7.61 2.99 7.61
N VAL A 221 -7.62 2.05 8.55
CA VAL A 221 -6.89 0.78 8.40
C VAL A 221 -7.81 -0.37 8.79
N ILE A 222 -7.96 -1.35 7.89
CA ILE A 222 -8.47 -2.67 8.23
C ILE A 222 -7.36 -3.70 8.09
N HIS A 223 -7.07 -4.42 9.16
CA HIS A 223 -6.05 -5.45 9.21
C HIS A 223 -6.69 -6.80 9.51
N MET A 224 -6.31 -7.86 8.78
CA MET A 224 -6.76 -9.22 9.04
C MET A 224 -5.56 -10.13 9.29
N HIS A 225 -5.62 -11.00 10.33
CA HIS A 225 -4.47 -11.83 10.69
C HIS A 225 -4.87 -13.14 11.37
N GLY A 226 -4.27 -14.24 10.95
CA GLY A 226 -4.39 -15.53 11.63
C GLY A 226 -3.60 -15.58 12.94
N LEU A 227 -4.22 -15.99 14.04
CA LEU A 227 -3.54 -16.09 15.34
C LEU A 227 -2.47 -17.17 15.39
N ASN A 228 -2.55 -18.19 14.52
CA ASN A 228 -1.56 -19.25 14.39
C ASN A 228 -0.49 -18.95 13.33
N ASP A 229 -0.47 -17.74 12.78
CA ASP A 229 0.52 -17.35 11.78
C ASP A 229 1.94 -17.42 12.37
N THR A 230 2.72 -18.39 11.89
CA THR A 230 4.12 -18.59 12.28
C THR A 230 5.11 -17.94 11.33
N SER A 231 4.66 -17.50 10.14
CA SER A 231 5.47 -16.78 9.16
C SER A 231 5.63 -15.32 9.54
N ILE A 232 4.51 -14.68 9.91
CA ILE A 232 4.45 -13.31 10.42
C ILE A 232 3.72 -13.31 11.77
N PRO A 233 4.42 -13.62 12.87
CA PRO A 233 3.77 -13.77 14.18
C PRO A 233 3.15 -12.46 14.67
N VAL A 234 1.93 -12.52 15.22
CA VAL A 234 1.23 -11.36 15.82
C VAL A 234 2.04 -10.68 16.95
N GLN A 235 2.89 -11.45 17.62
CA GLN A 235 3.78 -10.96 18.69
C GLN A 235 5.02 -10.23 18.16
N GLY A 236 5.20 -10.22 16.82
CA GLY A 236 6.35 -9.62 16.18
C GLY A 236 7.61 -10.49 16.16
N GLY A 237 8.71 -9.92 15.69
CA GLY A 237 10.01 -10.57 15.55
C GLY A 237 11.07 -9.58 15.07
N ASP A 238 12.23 -10.09 14.66
CA ASP A 238 13.35 -9.23 14.26
C ASP A 238 13.02 -8.27 13.10
N TYR A 239 12.10 -8.67 12.21
CA TYR A 239 11.68 -7.91 11.03
C TYR A 239 10.19 -7.55 11.04
N VAL A 240 9.50 -7.82 12.13
CA VAL A 240 8.04 -7.70 12.24
C VAL A 240 7.70 -6.91 13.50
N THR A 241 7.13 -5.74 13.36
CA THR A 241 6.60 -4.99 14.50
C THR A 241 5.39 -5.72 15.09
N PRO A 242 5.31 -5.92 16.43
CA PRO A 242 4.13 -6.52 17.07
C PRO A 242 2.84 -5.82 16.64
N LEU A 243 1.80 -6.57 16.26
CA LEU A 243 0.55 -5.99 15.77
C LEU A 243 -0.13 -5.07 16.78
N GLN A 244 0.03 -5.36 18.08
CA GLN A 244 -0.48 -4.46 19.12
C GLN A 244 0.17 -3.07 19.07
N LEU A 245 1.46 -2.97 18.72
CA LEU A 245 2.12 -1.67 18.56
C LEU A 245 1.64 -0.97 17.30
N VAL A 246 1.43 -1.71 16.21
CA VAL A 246 0.88 -1.16 14.96
C VAL A 246 -0.53 -0.63 15.16
N SER A 247 -1.42 -1.39 15.81
CA SER A 247 -2.77 -0.96 16.16
C SER A 247 -2.76 0.28 17.05
N ASN A 248 -1.92 0.31 18.08
CA ASN A 248 -1.78 1.44 18.97
C ASN A 248 -1.24 2.69 18.25
N TYR A 249 -0.31 2.52 17.31
CA TYR A 249 0.21 3.60 16.48
C TYR A 249 -0.92 4.29 15.71
N TRP A 250 -1.66 3.51 14.91
CA TRP A 250 -2.73 4.05 14.07
C TRP A 250 -3.87 4.65 14.91
N SER A 251 -4.27 3.99 16.01
CA SER A 251 -5.30 4.51 16.91
C SER A 251 -4.88 5.84 17.54
N SER A 252 -3.62 5.95 17.96
CA SER A 252 -3.06 7.19 18.54
C SER A 252 -2.91 8.27 17.50
N PHE A 253 -2.38 7.96 16.33
CA PHE A 253 -2.19 8.90 15.23
C PHE A 253 -3.54 9.49 14.79
N ASN A 254 -4.56 8.65 14.64
CA ASN A 254 -5.91 9.05 14.24
C ASN A 254 -6.71 9.69 15.41
N SER A 255 -6.11 9.82 16.59
CA SER A 255 -6.78 10.38 17.78
C SER A 255 -8.08 9.67 18.15
N CYS A 256 -8.12 8.34 18.05
CA CYS A 256 -9.28 7.53 18.41
C CYS A 256 -9.53 7.55 19.93
N SER A 257 -10.77 7.63 20.36
CA SER A 257 -11.14 7.76 21.78
C SER A 257 -11.99 6.62 22.33
N GLU A 258 -12.45 5.72 21.47
CA GLU A 258 -13.27 4.57 21.85
C GLU A 258 -12.73 3.29 21.20
N ASN A 259 -12.84 2.18 21.95
CA ASN A 259 -12.50 0.85 21.45
C ASN A 259 -13.69 -0.08 21.70
N ILE A 260 -14.02 -0.86 20.69
CA ILE A 260 -15.05 -1.90 20.76
C ILE A 260 -14.47 -3.22 20.27
N VAL A 261 -15.01 -4.32 20.79
CA VAL A 261 -14.71 -5.67 20.31
C VAL A 261 -15.98 -6.25 19.71
N VAL A 262 -15.85 -6.81 18.53
CA VAL A 262 -16.95 -7.49 17.83
C VAL A 262 -16.51 -8.92 17.59
N ASP A 263 -17.26 -9.88 18.15
CA ASP A 263 -17.02 -11.29 17.95
C ASP A 263 -17.77 -11.79 16.71
N GLY A 264 -17.10 -12.55 15.88
CA GLY A 264 -17.69 -13.32 14.80
C GLY A 264 -18.10 -14.72 15.26
N GLU A 265 -19.01 -15.31 14.52
CA GLU A 265 -19.51 -16.66 14.83
C GLU A 265 -18.77 -17.70 13.99
N ASP A 266 -18.43 -18.85 14.59
CA ASP A 266 -18.10 -20.08 13.88
C ASP A 266 -19.43 -20.64 13.30
N SER A 267 -19.75 -20.20 12.09
CA SER A 267 -21.07 -20.41 11.48
C SER A 267 -21.28 -21.83 10.96
N ASN A 268 -20.20 -22.54 10.67
CA ASN A 268 -20.20 -23.87 10.09
C ASN A 268 -19.73 -24.97 11.06
N GLY A 269 -19.18 -24.60 12.22
CA GLY A 269 -18.73 -25.50 13.28
C GLY A 269 -17.40 -26.20 12.96
N ASP A 270 -16.57 -25.61 12.11
CA ASP A 270 -15.28 -26.16 11.71
C ASP A 270 -14.12 -25.75 12.64
N GLY A 271 -14.39 -24.88 13.60
CA GLY A 271 -13.44 -24.43 14.61
C GLY A 271 -12.67 -23.15 14.21
N TYR A 272 -13.00 -22.52 13.11
CA TYR A 272 -12.53 -21.19 12.74
C TYR A 272 -13.55 -20.15 13.22
N SER A 273 -13.10 -19.20 13.99
CA SER A 273 -13.88 -18.05 14.42
C SER A 273 -13.02 -16.79 14.26
N TRP A 274 -13.61 -15.64 14.45
CA TRP A 274 -12.87 -14.39 14.37
C TRP A 274 -13.39 -13.37 15.36
N TYR A 275 -12.58 -12.38 15.66
CA TYR A 275 -13.02 -11.17 16.37
C TYR A 275 -12.30 -9.96 15.84
N SER A 276 -12.93 -8.79 15.96
CA SER A 276 -12.35 -7.51 15.57
C SER A 276 -12.17 -6.61 16.78
N GLU A 277 -10.99 -6.04 16.94
CA GLU A 277 -10.72 -4.91 17.82
C GLU A 277 -10.80 -3.64 16.99
N ILE A 278 -11.78 -2.78 17.28
CA ILE A 278 -12.08 -1.61 16.45
C ILE A 278 -11.91 -0.34 17.30
N SER A 279 -10.98 0.54 16.87
CA SER A 279 -10.86 1.88 17.43
C SER A 279 -11.73 2.83 16.62
N THR A 280 -12.62 3.55 17.32
CA THR A 280 -13.63 4.45 16.75
C THR A 280 -13.58 5.83 17.39
N SER A 281 -14.49 6.71 16.98
CA SER A 281 -14.49 8.12 17.42
C SER A 281 -13.15 8.79 17.19
N CYS A 282 -12.60 8.53 16.01
CA CYS A 282 -11.33 9.08 15.54
C CYS A 282 -11.53 10.39 14.78
N GLN A 283 -10.46 11.12 14.54
CA GLN A 283 -10.47 12.32 13.72
C GLN A 283 -10.99 12.00 12.31
N ASP A 284 -11.71 12.93 11.69
CA ASP A 284 -12.31 12.83 10.35
C ASP A 284 -13.25 11.62 10.17
N GLY A 285 -13.72 11.04 11.27
CA GLY A 285 -14.64 9.90 11.30
C GLY A 285 -14.02 8.58 10.86
N VAL A 286 -12.70 8.50 10.72
CA VAL A 286 -12.02 7.24 10.36
C VAL A 286 -12.12 6.20 11.47
N SER A 287 -11.80 4.95 11.16
CA SER A 287 -11.66 3.89 12.17
C SER A 287 -10.46 2.98 11.85
N ILE A 288 -10.04 2.25 12.87
CA ILE A 288 -9.00 1.23 12.80
C ILE A 288 -9.63 -0.10 13.20
N ASN A 289 -9.58 -1.08 12.32
CA ASN A 289 -10.14 -2.40 12.57
C ASN A 289 -9.04 -3.46 12.46
N PHE A 290 -8.75 -4.16 13.56
CA PHE A 290 -7.86 -5.31 13.59
C PHE A 290 -8.69 -6.56 13.82
N THR A 291 -8.85 -7.36 12.77
CA THR A 291 -9.60 -8.62 12.77
C THR A 291 -8.63 -9.79 12.90
N TYR A 292 -8.81 -10.56 13.95
CA TYR A 292 -8.03 -11.76 14.25
C TYR A 292 -8.84 -13.01 13.96
N LEU A 293 -8.25 -13.94 13.20
CA LEU A 293 -8.86 -15.22 12.88
C LEU A 293 -8.28 -16.30 13.79
N GLU A 294 -9.12 -16.96 14.59
CA GLU A 294 -8.72 -18.01 15.50
C GLU A 294 -8.42 -19.31 14.75
N ASN A 295 -7.40 -20.03 15.20
CA ASN A 295 -6.90 -21.25 14.56
C ASN A 295 -6.46 -21.12 13.11
N PHE A 296 -6.28 -19.91 12.62
CA PHE A 296 -5.95 -19.58 11.23
C PHE A 296 -4.46 -19.30 11.08
N ASP A 297 -3.85 -19.88 10.05
CA ASP A 297 -2.43 -19.79 9.75
C ASP A 297 -2.11 -18.58 8.80
N HIS A 298 -0.93 -18.61 8.14
CA HIS A 298 -0.50 -17.62 7.16
C HIS A 298 -1.18 -17.84 5.81
N ILE A 299 -2.48 -17.52 5.74
CA ILE A 299 -3.33 -17.77 4.57
C ILE A 299 -4.22 -16.55 4.34
N TRP A 300 -4.61 -16.30 3.08
CA TRP A 300 -5.62 -15.28 2.75
C TRP A 300 -7.00 -15.75 3.27
N PRO A 301 -7.75 -14.91 4.02
CA PRO A 301 -9.06 -15.30 4.53
C PRO A 301 -10.09 -15.32 3.40
N ALA A 302 -10.58 -16.51 3.06
CA ALA A 302 -11.62 -16.73 2.10
C ALA A 302 -12.64 -17.71 2.66
N SER A 303 -13.91 -17.48 2.39
CA SER A 303 -15.00 -18.38 2.77
C SER A 303 -15.02 -19.69 1.96
N ASP A 304 -14.34 -19.72 0.81
CA ASP A 304 -14.18 -20.89 -0.05
C ASP A 304 -12.90 -21.64 0.31
N SER A 305 -13.05 -22.88 0.79
CA SER A 305 -11.95 -23.77 1.17
C SER A 305 -10.99 -24.07 0.01
N ASP A 306 -11.48 -24.02 -1.24
CA ASP A 306 -10.66 -24.24 -2.43
C ASP A 306 -9.69 -23.10 -2.72
N LYS A 307 -9.92 -21.92 -2.11
CA LYS A 307 -9.07 -20.74 -2.22
C LYS A 307 -8.13 -20.52 -1.02
N GLY A 308 -8.12 -21.45 -0.08
CA GLY A 308 -7.05 -21.46 0.94
C GLY A 308 -7.45 -21.12 2.36
N GLY A 309 -8.73 -21.10 2.75
CA GLY A 309 -8.96 -20.72 4.12
C GLY A 309 -10.10 -21.41 4.83
N GLY A 310 -11.27 -21.51 4.23
CA GLY A 310 -12.46 -21.91 4.97
C GLY A 310 -12.78 -20.99 6.16
N ALA A 311 -12.27 -19.74 6.11
CA ALA A 311 -12.59 -18.74 7.11
C ALA A 311 -14.09 -18.45 7.12
N ASP A 312 -14.70 -18.26 8.28
CA ASP A 312 -16.09 -17.83 8.41
C ASP A 312 -16.34 -16.38 7.97
N ILE A 313 -15.36 -15.80 7.28
CA ILE A 313 -15.36 -14.44 6.78
C ILE A 313 -14.82 -14.43 5.35
N ASP A 314 -15.51 -13.77 4.44
CA ASP A 314 -15.00 -13.50 3.10
C ASP A 314 -14.16 -12.23 3.13
N GLY A 315 -12.85 -12.39 3.03
CA GLY A 315 -11.90 -11.30 3.18
C GLY A 315 -12.09 -10.19 2.14
N ALA A 316 -12.40 -10.55 0.88
CA ALA A 316 -12.63 -9.55 -0.16
C ALA A 316 -13.83 -8.65 0.17
N THR A 317 -14.96 -9.25 0.50
CA THR A 317 -16.19 -8.52 0.86
C THR A 317 -15.98 -7.70 2.12
N PHE A 318 -15.40 -8.30 3.17
CA PHE A 318 -15.19 -7.63 4.45
C PHE A 318 -14.22 -6.43 4.34
N ILE A 319 -13.17 -6.58 3.55
CA ILE A 319 -12.23 -5.50 3.25
C ILE A 319 -12.93 -4.39 2.45
N TRP A 320 -13.65 -4.74 1.40
CA TRP A 320 -14.31 -3.75 0.55
C TRP A 320 -15.40 -2.95 1.31
N GLU A 321 -16.21 -3.62 2.12
CA GLU A 321 -17.21 -2.97 2.97
C GLU A 321 -16.60 -1.91 3.88
N PHE A 322 -15.36 -2.14 4.36
CA PHE A 322 -14.63 -1.16 5.14
C PHE A 322 -14.03 -0.04 4.27
N LEU A 323 -13.27 -0.40 3.22
CA LEU A 323 -12.55 0.58 2.39
C LEU A 323 -13.49 1.58 1.74
N SER A 324 -14.62 1.11 1.22
CA SER A 324 -15.60 1.92 0.49
C SER A 324 -16.30 3.01 1.34
N LEU A 325 -16.15 2.97 2.66
CA LEU A 325 -16.65 3.99 3.57
C LEU A 325 -15.83 5.29 3.54
N TYR A 326 -14.62 5.28 2.97
CA TYR A 326 -13.67 6.37 3.11
C TYR A 326 -13.22 6.95 1.78
N ASP A 327 -12.93 8.24 1.81
CA ASP A 327 -12.15 8.95 0.83
C ASP A 327 -10.95 9.65 1.49
N THR A 328 -10.17 10.41 0.74
CA THR A 328 -9.02 11.16 1.28
C THR A 328 -9.38 12.26 2.27
N SER A 329 -10.67 12.58 2.46
CA SER A 329 -11.16 13.52 3.47
C SER A 329 -11.65 12.83 4.76
N GLY A 330 -11.72 11.50 4.78
CA GLY A 330 -12.19 10.68 5.90
C GLY A 330 -13.45 9.88 5.57
N LEU A 331 -14.36 9.75 6.54
CA LEU A 331 -15.63 9.02 6.36
C LEU A 331 -16.53 9.75 5.35
N ILE A 332 -16.95 9.05 4.30
CA ILE A 332 -17.90 9.57 3.30
C ILE A 332 -19.29 9.73 3.93
N ASN A 333 -19.89 10.94 3.79
CA ASN A 333 -21.19 11.30 4.34
C ASN A 333 -22.33 11.01 3.38
#